data_e902a7b2250fd939d22d750e6fe9992e
#
_entry.id   e902a7b2250fd939d22d750e6fe9992e
#
_cell.length_a   1.000
_cell.length_b   1.000
_cell.length_c   1.000
_cell.angle_alpha   90.00
_cell.angle_beta   90.00
_cell.angle_gamma   90.00
#
_symmetry.space_group_name_H-M   'P 1'
#
loop_
_entity.id
_entity.type
_entity.pdbx_description
1 polymer ?
#
loop_
_entity_poly.entity_id
_entity_poly.type
_entity_poly.pdbx_seq_one_letter_code
_entity_poly.pdbx_strand_id
1 'polypeptide(L)'
;MEIVLTAKVKILPTDEQQTLLQQTLQAYRKGCNYISEVIYTTKNLVQARLHTITYRPLREELGLRSQMAQSVMKTVIARYKSTIENGHGWTQAAFKKPALDLVWNRDYSLAPGVFSVNTLAGRIKVPFESKGMEHFFDGTWAFGTAKVVYKHGKFFLHIPMTNSIEEAKWEHIKEIVGVDMGVNFLLSVYDSHGKAWFIKGRQVKDKRSHYKQLRRHLQQRQTPSARQRLKQIGQRETRWMTDVNHQVSKALVERYGAHTLFVLEDLTGVRGATEKVRKRNRYEFVSWAYYQLRQMIEYKAAKGQSKVMAVDPHYTSQACPKCGHTEKGNRNKQHHRFECKNCHYRSNDDRIGGMNLHRKGIEYLVAVTTSA
;
A
#
# COMPACT_ATOMS: atom_id res chain seq x y z
N MET A 1 -3.41 -5.58 -18.75
CA MET A 1 -2.56 -5.53 -17.53
C MET A 1 -3.20 -6.30 -16.40
N GLU A 2 -2.41 -6.78 -15.42
CA GLU A 2 -2.95 -7.43 -14.23
C GLU A 2 -3.02 -6.45 -13.05
N ILE A 3 -4.15 -6.44 -12.37
CA ILE A 3 -4.32 -5.72 -11.10
C ILE A 3 -4.35 -6.72 -9.97
N VAL A 4 -3.50 -6.51 -8.97
CA VAL A 4 -3.47 -7.33 -7.75
C VAL A 4 -3.95 -6.51 -6.56
N LEU A 5 -5.06 -6.91 -5.96
CA LEU A 5 -5.60 -6.30 -4.75
C LEU A 5 -5.70 -7.35 -3.63
N THR A 6 -5.81 -6.90 -2.39
CA THR A 6 -5.94 -7.83 -1.25
C THR A 6 -7.28 -7.63 -0.56
N ALA A 7 -8.16 -8.61 -0.66
CA ALA A 7 -9.36 -8.68 0.16
C ALA A 7 -8.97 -9.05 1.61
N LYS A 8 -9.57 -8.36 2.59
CA LYS A 8 -9.35 -8.61 4.02
C LYS A 8 -10.69 -8.88 4.68
N VAL A 9 -10.99 -10.15 4.86
CA VAL A 9 -12.26 -10.58 5.42
C VAL A 9 -12.07 -11.13 6.84
N LYS A 10 -13.09 -10.96 7.69
CA LYS A 10 -13.11 -11.53 9.02
C LYS A 10 -13.69 -12.94 8.95
N ILE A 11 -13.02 -13.93 9.52
CA ILE A 11 -13.53 -15.29 9.68
C ILE A 11 -14.12 -15.46 11.06
N LEU A 12 -15.18 -16.29 11.17
CA LEU A 12 -16.02 -16.47 12.34
C LEU A 12 -15.97 -17.94 12.81
N PRO A 13 -14.82 -18.39 13.33
CA PRO A 13 -14.69 -19.75 13.84
C PRO A 13 -15.45 -19.96 15.15
N THR A 14 -15.96 -21.15 15.37
CA THR A 14 -16.41 -21.62 16.70
C THR A 14 -15.22 -21.72 17.66
N ASP A 15 -15.46 -21.91 18.96
CA ASP A 15 -14.39 -22.00 19.98
C ASP A 15 -13.44 -23.18 19.70
N GLU A 16 -13.98 -24.32 19.28
CA GLU A 16 -13.19 -25.48 18.86
C GLU A 16 -12.34 -25.17 17.62
N GLN A 17 -12.94 -24.55 16.61
CA GLN A 17 -12.24 -24.11 15.40
C GLN A 17 -11.18 -23.06 15.69
N GLN A 18 -11.43 -22.13 16.65
CA GLN A 18 -10.44 -21.17 17.10
C GLN A 18 -9.21 -21.86 17.70
N THR A 19 -9.44 -22.86 18.53
CA THR A 19 -8.37 -23.64 19.15
C THR A 19 -7.51 -24.33 18.07
N LEU A 20 -8.13 -25.03 17.10
CA LEU A 20 -7.45 -25.69 16.00
C LEU A 20 -6.64 -24.70 15.12
N LEU A 21 -7.25 -23.56 14.79
CA LEU A 21 -6.57 -22.50 14.03
C LEU A 21 -5.39 -21.93 14.81
N GLN A 22 -5.53 -21.69 16.12
CA GLN A 22 -4.43 -21.20 16.95
C GLN A 22 -3.29 -22.19 17.04
N GLN A 23 -3.58 -23.47 17.25
CA GLN A 23 -2.58 -24.55 17.25
C GLN A 23 -1.85 -24.61 15.91
N THR A 24 -2.58 -24.54 14.79
CA THR A 24 -1.99 -24.56 13.45
C THR A 24 -1.09 -23.33 13.21
N LEU A 25 -1.54 -22.15 13.60
CA LEU A 25 -0.75 -20.92 13.52
C LEU A 25 0.53 -20.99 14.36
N GLN A 26 0.47 -21.59 15.56
CA GLN A 26 1.63 -21.76 16.43
C GLN A 26 2.63 -22.77 15.86
N ALA A 27 2.16 -23.90 15.34
CA ALA A 27 3.00 -24.89 14.68
C ALA A 27 3.72 -24.30 13.45
N TYR A 28 2.97 -23.57 12.62
CA TYR A 28 3.54 -22.87 11.46
C TYR A 28 4.60 -21.84 11.86
N ARG A 29 4.36 -21.06 12.92
CA ARG A 29 5.33 -20.11 13.46
C ARG A 29 6.59 -20.80 14.00
N LYS A 30 6.43 -21.92 14.72
CA LYS A 30 7.57 -22.73 15.18
C LYS A 30 8.36 -23.22 13.98
N GLY A 31 7.72 -23.70 12.93
CA GLY A 31 8.36 -24.11 11.68
C GLY A 31 9.14 -22.96 11.03
N CYS A 32 8.57 -21.76 10.96
CA CYS A 32 9.28 -20.58 10.44
C CYS A 32 10.54 -20.26 11.23
N ASN A 33 10.52 -20.32 12.56
CA ASN A 33 11.68 -20.07 13.38
C ASN A 33 12.75 -21.18 13.24
N TYR A 34 12.33 -22.45 13.16
CA TYR A 34 13.22 -23.58 12.88
C TYR A 34 13.94 -23.43 11.53
N ILE A 35 13.20 -23.15 10.45
CA ILE A 35 13.79 -22.89 9.13
C ILE A 35 14.70 -21.66 9.16
N SER A 36 14.33 -20.62 9.91
CA SER A 36 15.16 -19.42 10.05
C SER A 36 16.52 -19.73 10.71
N GLU A 37 16.55 -20.61 11.69
CA GLU A 37 17.79 -21.07 12.33
C GLU A 37 18.66 -21.86 11.35
N VAL A 38 18.08 -22.81 10.63
CA VAL A 38 18.78 -23.59 9.59
C VAL A 38 19.35 -22.68 8.51
N ILE A 39 18.57 -21.73 7.99
CA ILE A 39 19.04 -20.77 6.98
C ILE A 39 20.16 -19.88 7.54
N TYR A 40 20.00 -19.39 8.77
CA TYR A 40 21.00 -18.52 9.39
C TYR A 40 22.36 -19.22 9.52
N THR A 41 22.34 -20.50 9.94
CA THR A 41 23.55 -21.31 10.13
C THR A 41 24.16 -21.75 8.80
N THR A 42 23.36 -22.25 7.88
CA THR A 42 23.85 -22.83 6.61
C THR A 42 24.10 -21.79 5.52
N LYS A 43 23.63 -20.55 5.69
CA LYS A 43 23.65 -19.49 4.66
C LYS A 43 22.93 -19.88 3.36
N ASN A 44 22.08 -20.90 3.38
CA ASN A 44 21.47 -21.50 2.21
C ASN A 44 20.03 -21.03 2.02
N LEU A 45 19.72 -20.44 0.85
CA LEU A 45 18.38 -19.98 0.45
C LEU A 45 17.77 -20.85 -0.67
N VAL A 46 18.39 -21.97 -1.03
CA VAL A 46 17.91 -22.87 -2.08
C VAL A 46 16.83 -23.78 -1.50
N GLN A 47 15.58 -23.62 -1.96
CA GLN A 47 14.45 -24.36 -1.41
C GLN A 47 14.62 -25.90 -1.48
N ALA A 48 15.18 -26.44 -2.55
CA ALA A 48 15.38 -27.87 -2.71
C ALA A 48 16.30 -28.45 -1.63
N ARG A 49 17.42 -27.78 -1.32
CA ARG A 49 18.35 -28.19 -0.26
C ARG A 49 17.72 -28.09 1.13
N LEU A 50 16.99 -27.01 1.38
CA LEU A 50 16.24 -26.87 2.64
C LEU A 50 15.18 -27.95 2.79
N HIS A 51 14.49 -28.29 1.72
CA HIS A 51 13.48 -29.35 1.71
C HIS A 51 14.09 -30.70 2.14
N THR A 52 15.23 -31.09 1.59
CA THR A 52 15.90 -32.36 1.95
C THR A 52 16.19 -32.46 3.45
N ILE A 53 16.61 -31.35 4.07
CA ILE A 53 17.03 -31.33 5.47
C ILE A 53 15.83 -31.16 6.43
N THR A 54 14.84 -30.34 6.06
CA THR A 54 13.88 -29.82 7.04
C THR A 54 12.46 -30.30 6.83
N TYR A 55 12.14 -30.93 5.70
CA TYR A 55 10.77 -31.36 5.40
C TYR A 55 10.26 -32.39 6.41
N ARG A 56 11.08 -33.39 6.73
CA ARG A 56 10.72 -34.47 7.65
C ARG A 56 10.50 -33.95 9.08
N PRO A 57 11.37 -33.17 9.70
CA PRO A 57 11.10 -32.54 11.00
C PRO A 57 9.85 -31.67 11.02
N LEU A 58 9.58 -30.88 9.96
CA LEU A 58 8.36 -30.08 9.89
C LEU A 58 7.09 -30.92 9.87
N ARG A 59 7.15 -32.13 9.26
CA ARG A 59 6.03 -33.06 9.16
C ARG A 59 5.82 -33.86 10.46
N GLU A 60 6.89 -34.42 10.99
CA GLU A 60 6.83 -35.39 12.09
C GLU A 60 6.79 -34.70 13.46
N GLU A 61 7.61 -33.68 13.69
CA GLU A 61 7.68 -33.03 15.00
C GLU A 61 6.64 -31.90 15.17
N LEU A 62 6.34 -31.17 14.10
CA LEU A 62 5.38 -30.06 14.15
C LEU A 62 4.01 -30.39 13.58
N GLY A 63 3.81 -31.60 13.02
CA GLY A 63 2.55 -32.05 12.47
C GLY A 63 2.05 -31.24 11.24
N LEU A 64 2.92 -30.44 10.62
CA LEU A 64 2.52 -29.60 9.50
C LEU A 64 2.15 -30.47 8.28
N ARG A 65 1.07 -30.11 7.58
CA ARG A 65 0.74 -30.77 6.33
C ARG A 65 1.77 -30.49 5.25
N SER A 66 1.86 -31.36 4.25
CA SER A 66 2.86 -31.30 3.18
C SER A 66 3.00 -29.93 2.55
N GLN A 67 1.90 -29.32 2.11
CA GLN A 67 1.92 -27.99 1.52
C GLN A 67 2.30 -26.89 2.52
N MET A 68 1.87 -27.00 3.79
CA MET A 68 2.24 -26.05 4.85
C MET A 68 3.74 -26.09 5.12
N ALA A 69 4.36 -27.28 5.17
CA ALA A 69 5.81 -27.41 5.33
C ALA A 69 6.59 -26.73 4.20
N GLN A 70 6.13 -26.86 2.95
CA GLN A 70 6.71 -26.15 1.81
C GLN A 70 6.49 -24.64 1.91
N SER A 71 5.31 -24.19 2.35
CA SER A 71 4.98 -22.76 2.51
C SER A 71 5.85 -22.11 3.58
N VAL A 72 6.15 -22.81 4.70
CA VAL A 72 7.09 -22.34 5.73
C VAL A 72 8.45 -21.99 5.12
N MET A 73 9.02 -22.90 4.30
CA MET A 73 10.32 -22.67 3.65
C MET A 73 10.27 -21.43 2.76
N LYS A 74 9.26 -21.31 1.89
CA LYS A 74 9.07 -20.17 1.00
C LYS A 74 8.96 -18.85 1.76
N THR A 75 8.18 -18.85 2.83
CA THR A 75 7.97 -17.66 3.68
C THR A 75 9.28 -17.18 4.31
N VAL A 76 10.08 -18.11 4.82
CA VAL A 76 11.35 -17.74 5.46
C VAL A 76 12.40 -17.31 4.44
N ILE A 77 12.53 -18.03 3.32
CA ILE A 77 13.42 -17.65 2.21
C ILE A 77 13.09 -16.22 1.72
N ALA A 78 11.81 -15.92 1.47
CA ALA A 78 11.37 -14.61 1.03
C ALA A 78 11.73 -13.52 2.06
N ARG A 79 11.61 -13.82 3.36
CA ARG A 79 12.03 -12.89 4.42
C ARG A 79 13.51 -12.58 4.38
N TYR A 80 14.38 -13.60 4.23
CA TYR A 80 15.82 -13.39 4.13
C TYR A 80 16.21 -12.63 2.87
N LYS A 81 15.65 -12.99 1.71
CA LYS A 81 15.88 -12.27 0.45
C LYS A 81 15.53 -10.79 0.58
N SER A 82 14.33 -10.47 1.09
CA SER A 82 13.91 -9.08 1.30
C SER A 82 14.82 -8.34 2.31
N THR A 83 15.35 -9.01 3.31
CA THR A 83 16.28 -8.40 4.28
C THR A 83 17.59 -8.01 3.60
N ILE A 84 18.13 -8.87 2.74
CA ILE A 84 19.35 -8.64 1.97
C ILE A 84 19.16 -7.51 0.95
N GLU A 85 18.09 -7.57 0.16
CA GLU A 85 17.76 -6.56 -0.86
C GLU A 85 17.56 -5.15 -0.28
N ASN A 86 17.09 -5.06 0.97
CA ASN A 86 16.96 -3.79 1.69
C ASN A 86 18.27 -3.35 2.39
N GLY A 87 19.40 -3.97 2.09
CA GLY A 87 20.72 -3.59 2.62
C GLY A 87 20.93 -3.91 4.11
N HIS A 88 20.07 -4.73 4.71
CA HIS A 88 20.27 -5.18 6.08
C HIS A 88 21.29 -6.34 6.12
N GLY A 89 22.13 -6.35 7.14
CA GLY A 89 23.10 -7.42 7.34
C GLY A 89 22.45 -8.79 7.58
N TRP A 90 23.23 -9.86 7.44
CA TRP A 90 22.77 -11.22 7.68
C TRP A 90 22.49 -11.44 9.16
N THR A 91 21.21 -11.34 9.53
CA THR A 91 20.73 -11.53 10.91
C THR A 91 19.64 -12.59 10.95
N GLN A 92 19.57 -13.35 12.04
CA GLN A 92 18.53 -14.36 12.20
C GLN A 92 17.15 -13.73 12.26
N ALA A 93 16.26 -14.13 11.34
CA ALA A 93 14.89 -13.63 11.26
C ALA A 93 14.02 -14.28 12.34
N ALA A 94 13.41 -13.49 13.22
CA ALA A 94 12.47 -13.98 14.24
C ALA A 94 11.02 -13.77 13.84
N PHE A 95 10.24 -14.83 13.82
CA PHE A 95 8.80 -14.83 13.54
C PHE A 95 8.02 -14.78 14.86
N LYS A 96 7.71 -13.55 15.31
CA LYS A 96 7.04 -13.31 16.61
C LYS A 96 5.51 -13.43 16.53
N LYS A 97 4.93 -13.02 15.41
CA LYS A 97 3.46 -13.01 15.22
C LYS A 97 3.04 -14.27 14.45
N PRO A 98 2.02 -15.01 14.96
CA PRO A 98 1.51 -16.16 14.24
C PRO A 98 0.75 -15.70 13.00
N ALA A 99 1.13 -16.26 11.85
CA ALA A 99 0.44 -16.12 10.57
C ALA A 99 0.61 -17.42 9.81
N LEU A 100 -0.34 -17.77 8.94
CA LEU A 100 -0.37 -19.01 8.18
C LEU A 100 -0.59 -18.67 6.72
N ASP A 101 0.37 -19.03 5.87
CA ASP A 101 0.26 -18.90 4.42
C ASP A 101 -0.43 -20.15 3.85
N LEU A 102 -1.43 -19.93 2.98
CA LEU A 102 -2.31 -20.97 2.44
C LEU A 102 -2.35 -20.89 0.93
N VAL A 103 -2.05 -21.96 0.25
CA VAL A 103 -2.09 -22.06 -1.21
C VAL A 103 -3.51 -22.36 -1.68
N TRP A 104 -3.99 -21.62 -2.69
CA TRP A 104 -5.31 -21.79 -3.30
C TRP A 104 -5.50 -23.23 -3.82
N ASN A 105 -6.68 -23.77 -3.61
CA ASN A 105 -7.10 -25.14 -3.95
C ASN A 105 -6.28 -26.29 -3.33
N ARG A 106 -5.18 -25.99 -2.63
CA ARG A 106 -4.41 -26.98 -1.86
C ARG A 106 -4.69 -26.88 -0.37
N ASP A 107 -4.42 -25.72 0.22
CA ASP A 107 -4.60 -25.48 1.65
C ASP A 107 -5.95 -24.85 1.97
N TYR A 108 -6.51 -24.07 1.05
CA TYR A 108 -7.81 -23.45 1.24
C TYR A 108 -8.61 -23.37 -0.04
N SER A 109 -9.93 -23.26 0.13
CA SER A 109 -10.89 -22.93 -0.91
C SER A 109 -11.99 -22.04 -0.34
N LEU A 110 -12.72 -21.36 -1.22
CA LEU A 110 -13.82 -20.47 -0.87
C LEU A 110 -15.11 -20.92 -1.57
N ALA A 111 -16.20 -20.86 -0.84
CA ALA A 111 -17.56 -20.93 -1.35
C ALA A 111 -18.32 -19.70 -0.80
N PRO A 112 -19.53 -19.37 -1.27
CA PRO A 112 -20.29 -18.24 -0.76
C PRO A 112 -20.41 -18.28 0.78
N GLY A 113 -19.80 -17.30 1.46
CA GLY A 113 -19.81 -17.18 2.92
C GLY A 113 -18.98 -18.22 3.69
N VAL A 114 -18.31 -19.16 3.02
CA VAL A 114 -17.58 -20.27 3.68
C VAL A 114 -16.12 -20.32 3.23
N PHE A 115 -15.23 -20.28 4.19
CA PHE A 115 -13.79 -20.50 4.04
C PHE A 115 -13.43 -21.90 4.50
N SER A 116 -12.99 -22.75 3.58
CA SER A 116 -12.51 -24.10 3.86
C SER A 116 -10.99 -24.09 3.96
N VAL A 117 -10.42 -24.60 5.05
CA VAL A 117 -8.99 -24.50 5.34
C VAL A 117 -8.43 -25.77 5.97
N ASN A 118 -7.22 -26.15 5.56
CA ASN A 118 -6.46 -27.19 6.22
C ASN A 118 -5.94 -26.71 7.58
N THR A 119 -6.07 -27.59 8.59
CA THR A 119 -5.46 -27.42 9.92
C THR A 119 -4.60 -28.66 10.23
N LEU A 120 -3.96 -28.69 11.39
CA LEU A 120 -3.21 -29.88 11.83
C LEU A 120 -4.12 -31.11 11.94
N ALA A 121 -5.36 -30.93 12.43
CA ALA A 121 -6.34 -31.99 12.65
C ALA A 121 -7.21 -32.33 11.44
N GLY A 122 -7.00 -31.67 10.30
CA GLY A 122 -7.82 -31.90 9.11
C GLY A 122 -8.32 -30.62 8.47
N ARG A 123 -9.23 -30.77 7.53
CA ARG A 123 -9.85 -29.65 6.82
C ARG A 123 -11.14 -29.24 7.53
N ILE A 124 -11.26 -27.95 7.83
CA ILE A 124 -12.44 -27.38 8.49
C ILE A 124 -13.10 -26.32 7.59
N LYS A 125 -14.39 -26.09 7.80
CA LYS A 125 -15.17 -25.04 7.14
C LYS A 125 -15.53 -23.97 8.16
N VAL A 126 -15.17 -22.71 7.88
CA VAL A 126 -15.36 -21.58 8.79
C VAL A 126 -16.16 -20.49 8.05
N PRO A 127 -17.23 -19.96 8.61
CA PRO A 127 -17.92 -18.82 8.02
C PRO A 127 -17.02 -17.57 7.96
N PHE A 128 -17.24 -16.71 6.96
CA PHE A 128 -16.57 -15.41 6.88
C PHE A 128 -17.54 -14.30 6.47
N GLU A 129 -17.19 -13.07 6.87
CA GLU A 129 -17.91 -11.84 6.52
C GLU A 129 -17.15 -11.13 5.38
N SER A 130 -17.80 -10.99 4.22
CA SER A 130 -17.24 -10.26 3.06
C SER A 130 -17.58 -8.76 3.08
N LYS A 131 -18.19 -8.24 4.13
CA LYS A 131 -18.72 -6.87 4.22
C LYS A 131 -17.83 -5.81 3.60
N GLY A 132 -18.29 -5.21 2.50
CA GLY A 132 -17.58 -4.22 1.70
C GLY A 132 -16.52 -4.81 0.76
N MET A 133 -16.45 -6.15 0.64
CA MET A 133 -15.51 -6.88 -0.23
C MET A 133 -16.26 -7.83 -1.19
N GLU A 134 -17.59 -7.70 -1.30
CA GLU A 134 -18.45 -8.61 -2.08
C GLU A 134 -18.03 -8.67 -3.54
N HIS A 135 -17.62 -7.54 -4.10
CA HIS A 135 -17.16 -7.41 -5.48
C HIS A 135 -15.89 -8.21 -5.82
N PHE A 136 -15.20 -8.77 -4.82
CA PHE A 136 -14.07 -9.66 -5.05
C PHE A 136 -14.48 -11.13 -5.20
N PHE A 137 -15.74 -11.46 -4.87
CA PHE A 137 -16.25 -12.83 -4.86
C PHE A 137 -17.29 -13.07 -5.97
N ASP A 138 -17.29 -12.23 -7.00
CA ASP A 138 -18.19 -12.30 -8.17
C ASP A 138 -17.74 -13.30 -9.25
N GLY A 139 -16.60 -13.97 -9.04
CA GLY A 139 -16.02 -14.94 -9.98
C GLY A 139 -15.04 -14.34 -11.00
N THR A 140 -14.87 -13.02 -11.04
CA THR A 140 -13.95 -12.34 -11.99
C THR A 140 -12.51 -12.28 -11.50
N TRP A 141 -12.26 -12.62 -10.23
CA TRP A 141 -10.94 -12.53 -9.60
C TRP A 141 -10.32 -13.92 -9.38
N ALA A 142 -9.06 -14.06 -9.75
CA ALA A 142 -8.26 -15.23 -9.42
C ALA A 142 -7.67 -15.10 -8.00
N PHE A 143 -7.78 -16.17 -7.20
CA PHE A 143 -7.31 -16.19 -5.82
C PHE A 143 -5.84 -16.63 -5.74
N GLY A 144 -5.02 -15.86 -5.02
CA GLY A 144 -3.62 -16.18 -4.76
C GLY A 144 -3.38 -16.88 -3.43
N THR A 145 -2.13 -16.94 -3.00
CA THR A 145 -1.75 -17.48 -1.68
C THR A 145 -2.27 -16.57 -0.57
N ALA A 146 -3.27 -17.05 0.16
CA ALA A 146 -3.90 -16.31 1.24
C ALA A 146 -3.10 -16.40 2.55
N LYS A 147 -3.39 -15.49 3.47
CA LYS A 147 -2.77 -15.46 4.80
C LYS A 147 -3.83 -15.36 5.89
N VAL A 148 -3.86 -16.33 6.78
CA VAL A 148 -4.63 -16.24 8.03
C VAL A 148 -3.80 -15.54 9.08
N VAL A 149 -4.36 -14.52 9.72
CA VAL A 149 -3.73 -13.78 10.82
C VAL A 149 -4.67 -13.69 12.01
N TYR A 150 -4.10 -13.84 13.21
CA TYR A 150 -4.81 -13.62 14.47
C TYR A 150 -4.41 -12.28 15.07
N LYS A 151 -5.39 -11.40 15.30
CA LYS A 151 -5.14 -10.05 15.78
C LYS A 151 -6.29 -9.54 16.66
N HIS A 152 -5.96 -9.04 17.84
CA HIS A 152 -6.94 -8.49 18.79
C HIS A 152 -8.13 -9.42 19.08
N GLY A 153 -7.85 -10.71 19.32
CA GLY A 153 -8.87 -11.71 19.61
C GLY A 153 -9.71 -12.16 18.40
N LYS A 154 -9.34 -11.77 17.18
CA LYS A 154 -10.10 -12.07 15.96
C LYS A 154 -9.20 -12.64 14.88
N PHE A 155 -9.77 -13.52 14.06
CA PHE A 155 -9.11 -14.05 12.87
C PHE A 155 -9.50 -13.28 11.62
N PHE A 156 -8.52 -13.04 10.78
CA PHE A 156 -8.69 -12.39 9.47
C PHE A 156 -8.03 -13.23 8.40
N LEU A 157 -8.68 -13.32 7.26
CA LEU A 157 -8.14 -13.90 6.05
C LEU A 157 -7.80 -12.77 5.08
N HIS A 158 -6.54 -12.68 4.68
CA HIS A 158 -6.05 -11.76 3.67
C HIS A 158 -5.82 -12.56 2.39
N ILE A 159 -6.54 -12.22 1.32
CA ILE A 159 -6.52 -12.96 0.06
C ILE A 159 -6.01 -12.00 -1.02
N PRO A 160 -4.80 -12.19 -1.55
CA PRO A 160 -4.39 -11.52 -2.78
C PRO A 160 -5.27 -12.04 -3.93
N MET A 161 -5.81 -11.13 -4.70
CA MET A 161 -6.72 -11.42 -5.80
C MET A 161 -6.25 -10.69 -7.04
N THR A 162 -6.15 -11.40 -8.14
CA THR A 162 -5.68 -10.90 -9.42
C THR A 162 -6.85 -10.82 -10.40
N ASN A 163 -6.98 -9.70 -11.08
CA ASN A 163 -7.90 -9.55 -12.19
C ASN A 163 -7.14 -9.01 -13.41
N SER A 164 -7.39 -9.60 -14.57
CA SER A 164 -6.87 -9.13 -15.84
C SER A 164 -7.82 -8.09 -16.43
N ILE A 165 -7.33 -6.90 -16.65
CA ILE A 165 -8.10 -5.83 -17.29
C ILE A 165 -7.43 -5.42 -18.60
N GLU A 166 -8.24 -5.02 -19.55
CA GLU A 166 -7.74 -4.40 -20.78
C GLU A 166 -7.10 -3.06 -20.45
N GLU A 167 -5.90 -2.84 -20.96
CA GLU A 167 -5.19 -1.59 -20.74
C GLU A 167 -5.69 -0.52 -21.70
N ALA A 168 -5.98 0.67 -21.19
CA ALA A 168 -6.32 1.80 -22.03
C ALA A 168 -5.20 2.07 -23.04
N LYS A 169 -5.55 2.29 -24.30
CA LYS A 169 -4.58 2.66 -25.34
C LYS A 169 -4.28 4.15 -25.28
N TRP A 170 -3.05 4.54 -25.64
CA TRP A 170 -2.64 5.95 -25.65
C TRP A 170 -3.44 6.79 -26.62
N GLU A 171 -3.82 6.22 -27.76
CA GLU A 171 -4.63 6.87 -28.81
C GLU A 171 -6.05 7.24 -28.31
N HIS A 172 -6.53 6.53 -27.29
CA HIS A 172 -7.86 6.78 -26.74
C HIS A 172 -7.89 7.86 -25.64
N ILE A 173 -6.72 8.38 -25.24
CA ILE A 173 -6.64 9.43 -24.20
C ILE A 173 -7.23 10.73 -24.76
N LYS A 174 -8.24 11.25 -24.09
CA LYS A 174 -8.97 12.48 -24.46
C LYS A 174 -8.74 13.63 -23.49
N GLU A 175 -8.39 13.30 -22.25
CA GLU A 175 -8.25 14.25 -21.16
C GLU A 175 -6.87 14.05 -20.49
N ILE A 176 -6.18 15.14 -20.19
CA ILE A 176 -4.95 15.12 -19.41
C ILE A 176 -5.16 15.90 -18.11
N VAL A 177 -4.79 15.33 -17.02
CA VAL A 177 -5.01 15.89 -15.67
C VAL A 177 -3.71 15.88 -14.90
N GLY A 178 -3.15 17.07 -14.66
CA GLY A 178 -2.00 17.25 -13.78
C GLY A 178 -2.43 17.27 -12.32
N VAL A 179 -1.83 16.44 -11.49
CA VAL A 179 -2.22 16.21 -10.09
C VAL A 179 -1.00 16.38 -9.17
N ASP A 180 -0.92 17.52 -8.51
CA ASP A 180 0.05 17.77 -7.45
C ASP A 180 -0.50 17.27 -6.10
N MET A 181 0.31 16.48 -5.38
CA MET A 181 -0.04 15.88 -4.10
C MET A 181 0.68 16.56 -2.95
N GLY A 182 -0.06 17.23 -2.08
CA GLY A 182 0.51 18.05 -1.01
C GLY A 182 -0.12 17.80 0.37
N VAL A 183 0.39 18.52 1.37
CA VAL A 183 -0.10 18.48 2.75
C VAL A 183 -1.17 19.53 3.01
N ASN A 184 -1.09 20.70 2.40
CA ASN A 184 -2.06 21.78 2.52
C ASN A 184 -3.29 21.52 1.67
N PHE A 185 -3.07 21.12 0.44
CA PHE A 185 -4.05 20.47 -0.41
C PHE A 185 -3.62 19.03 -0.61
N LEU A 186 -4.54 18.08 -0.38
CA LEU A 186 -4.28 16.66 -0.61
C LEU A 186 -4.03 16.40 -2.08
N LEU A 187 -4.82 17.10 -2.90
CA LEU A 187 -4.66 17.19 -4.34
C LEU A 187 -4.87 18.64 -4.78
N SER A 188 -4.00 19.11 -5.67
CA SER A 188 -4.17 20.28 -6.52
C SER A 188 -4.19 19.81 -7.96
N VAL A 189 -5.33 19.91 -8.60
CA VAL A 189 -5.60 19.32 -9.91
C VAL A 189 -5.76 20.43 -10.96
N TYR A 190 -5.21 20.19 -12.16
CA TYR A 190 -5.40 21.07 -13.33
C TYR A 190 -5.68 20.21 -14.57
N ASP A 191 -6.73 20.58 -15.33
CA ASP A 191 -7.25 19.79 -16.46
C ASP A 191 -7.07 20.48 -17.81
N SER A 192 -7.34 19.76 -18.91
CA SER A 192 -7.25 20.25 -20.29
C SER A 192 -8.21 21.40 -20.59
N HIS A 193 -9.26 21.59 -19.79
CA HIS A 193 -10.19 22.73 -19.92
C HIS A 193 -9.70 23.99 -19.18
N GLY A 194 -8.47 23.97 -18.61
CA GLY A 194 -7.91 25.09 -17.86
C GLY A 194 -8.50 25.26 -16.45
N LYS A 195 -9.32 24.31 -16.00
CA LYS A 195 -9.95 24.34 -14.67
C LYS A 195 -9.02 23.79 -13.62
N ALA A 196 -9.03 24.40 -12.45
CA ALA A 196 -8.33 23.91 -11.28
C ALA A 196 -9.30 23.44 -10.20
N TRP A 197 -8.95 22.33 -9.53
CA TRP A 197 -9.73 21.76 -8.45
C TRP A 197 -8.81 21.37 -7.28
N PHE A 198 -9.28 21.57 -6.05
CA PHE A 198 -8.47 21.40 -4.85
C PHE A 198 -9.20 20.57 -3.81
N ILE A 199 -8.52 19.59 -3.23
CA ILE A 199 -8.99 18.89 -2.02
C ILE A 199 -8.18 19.39 -0.82
N LYS A 200 -8.82 20.09 0.12
CA LYS A 200 -8.17 20.68 1.28
C LYS A 200 -7.63 19.62 2.25
N GLY A 201 -6.37 19.79 2.70
CA GLY A 201 -5.70 18.89 3.65
C GLY A 201 -5.85 19.26 5.13
N ARG A 202 -6.48 20.40 5.45
CA ARG A 202 -6.52 20.94 6.83
C ARG A 202 -7.05 19.93 7.86
N GLN A 203 -8.20 19.31 7.59
CA GLN A 203 -8.78 18.32 8.51
C GLN A 203 -7.86 17.12 8.75
N VAL A 204 -7.12 16.73 7.71
CA VAL A 204 -6.16 15.63 7.79
C VAL A 204 -4.96 16.01 8.65
N LYS A 205 -4.42 17.21 8.46
CA LYS A 205 -3.34 17.76 9.30
C LYS A 205 -3.75 17.80 10.76
N ASP A 206 -4.92 18.38 11.06
CA ASP A 206 -5.42 18.56 12.42
C ASP A 206 -5.61 17.20 13.12
N LYS A 207 -6.26 16.23 12.47
CA LYS A 207 -6.48 14.90 13.05
C LYS A 207 -5.17 14.12 13.25
N ARG A 208 -4.21 14.25 12.35
CA ARG A 208 -2.89 13.63 12.50
C ARG A 208 -2.07 14.27 13.61
N SER A 209 -2.12 15.61 13.72
CA SER A 209 -1.51 16.35 14.84
C SER A 209 -2.09 15.90 16.18
N HIS A 210 -3.42 15.74 16.27
CA HIS A 210 -4.08 15.17 17.44
C HIS A 210 -3.54 13.76 17.79
N TYR A 211 -3.46 12.83 16.84
CA TYR A 211 -2.90 11.49 17.10
C TYR A 211 -1.44 11.54 17.53
N LYS A 212 -0.63 12.44 16.96
CA LYS A 212 0.77 12.64 17.35
C LYS A 212 0.89 13.10 18.79
N GLN A 213 0.11 14.12 19.18
CA GLN A 213 0.09 14.65 20.54
C GLN A 213 -0.41 13.61 21.54
N LEU A 214 -1.48 12.90 21.22
CA LEU A 214 -2.03 11.83 22.05
C LEU A 214 -1.00 10.72 22.32
N ARG A 215 -0.29 10.25 21.27
CA ARG A 215 0.77 9.25 21.45
C ARG A 215 1.91 9.78 22.31
N ARG A 216 2.36 11.01 22.04
CA ARG A 216 3.44 11.64 22.81
C ARG A 216 3.08 11.71 24.30
N HIS A 217 1.88 12.18 24.62
CA HIS A 217 1.38 12.30 25.99
C HIS A 217 1.30 10.94 26.70
N LEU A 218 0.75 9.91 26.02
CA LEU A 218 0.67 8.56 26.58
C LEU A 218 2.05 7.91 26.78
N GLN A 219 3.00 8.18 25.87
CA GLN A 219 4.38 7.69 25.99
C GLN A 219 5.12 8.34 27.14
N GLN A 220 4.90 9.63 27.39
CA GLN A 220 5.50 10.36 28.52
C GLN A 220 5.00 9.86 29.88
N ARG A 221 3.75 9.42 29.99
CA ARG A 221 3.18 8.91 31.23
C ARG A 221 3.79 7.60 31.73
N GLN A 222 4.28 6.74 30.84
CA GLN A 222 4.92 5.46 31.11
C GLN A 222 4.15 4.46 31.99
N THR A 223 2.89 4.72 32.35
CA THR A 223 2.05 3.87 33.19
C THR A 223 1.50 2.65 32.42
N PRO A 224 1.14 1.55 33.11
CA PRO A 224 0.50 0.39 32.48
C PRO A 224 -0.77 0.75 31.71
N SER A 225 -1.62 1.61 32.28
CA SER A 225 -2.85 2.09 31.63
C SER A 225 -2.57 2.90 30.37
N ALA A 226 -1.54 3.76 30.38
CA ALA A 226 -1.13 4.51 29.18
C ALA A 226 -0.61 3.57 28.09
N ARG A 227 0.15 2.54 28.44
CA ARG A 227 0.60 1.50 27.49
C ARG A 227 -0.58 0.72 26.90
N GLN A 228 -1.56 0.37 27.73
CA GLN A 228 -2.78 -0.29 27.26
C GLN A 228 -3.57 0.62 26.30
N ARG A 229 -3.71 1.90 26.62
CA ARG A 229 -4.37 2.89 25.75
C ARG A 229 -3.64 3.06 24.42
N LEU A 230 -2.28 3.08 24.41
CA LEU A 230 -1.49 3.10 23.17
C LEU A 230 -1.77 1.88 22.29
N LYS A 231 -1.89 0.68 22.89
CA LYS A 231 -2.29 -0.54 22.17
C LYS A 231 -3.69 -0.42 21.56
N GLN A 232 -4.65 0.16 22.29
CA GLN A 232 -6.04 0.37 21.83
C GLN A 232 -6.12 1.38 20.68
N ILE A 233 -5.32 2.47 20.70
CA ILE A 233 -5.20 3.39 19.56
C ILE A 233 -4.73 2.62 18.33
N GLY A 234 -3.68 1.80 18.50
CA GLY A 234 -3.19 0.86 17.51
C GLY A 234 -3.06 1.48 16.11
N GLN A 235 -3.78 0.88 15.16
CA GLN A 235 -3.78 1.30 13.76
C GLN A 235 -4.97 2.20 13.37
N ARG A 236 -5.65 2.84 14.32
CA ARG A 236 -6.82 3.68 14.02
C ARG A 236 -6.49 4.81 13.05
N GLU A 237 -5.36 5.50 13.27
CA GLU A 237 -4.91 6.56 12.37
C GLU A 237 -4.58 6.02 10.97
N THR A 238 -3.89 4.88 10.89
CA THR A 238 -3.55 4.25 9.60
C THR A 238 -4.81 3.85 8.82
N ARG A 239 -5.80 3.24 9.50
CA ARG A 239 -7.06 2.86 8.85
C ARG A 239 -7.84 4.07 8.37
N TRP A 240 -7.95 5.11 9.22
CA TRP A 240 -8.60 6.35 8.83
C TRP A 240 -7.89 7.02 7.65
N MET A 241 -6.55 7.05 7.64
CA MET A 241 -5.78 7.61 6.53
C MET A 241 -5.96 6.81 5.24
N THR A 242 -6.05 5.48 5.36
CA THR A 242 -6.36 4.61 4.22
C THR A 242 -7.75 4.93 3.65
N ASP A 243 -8.75 5.13 4.50
CA ASP A 243 -10.09 5.53 4.09
C ASP A 243 -10.10 6.89 3.38
N VAL A 244 -9.40 7.89 3.92
CA VAL A 244 -9.22 9.20 3.26
C VAL A 244 -8.60 9.02 1.86
N ASN A 245 -7.53 8.22 1.73
CA ASN A 245 -6.91 7.97 0.44
C ASN A 245 -7.84 7.26 -0.54
N HIS A 246 -8.69 6.35 -0.06
CA HIS A 246 -9.72 5.71 -0.88
C HIS A 246 -10.76 6.71 -1.40
N GLN A 247 -11.23 7.63 -0.54
CA GLN A 247 -12.21 8.67 -0.92
C GLN A 247 -11.59 9.66 -1.90
N VAL A 248 -10.39 10.16 -1.62
CA VAL A 248 -9.67 11.12 -2.47
C VAL A 248 -9.39 10.55 -3.85
N SER A 249 -8.84 9.34 -3.93
CA SER A 249 -8.54 8.68 -5.20
C SER A 249 -9.81 8.32 -5.98
N LYS A 250 -10.90 7.96 -5.29
CA LYS A 250 -12.20 7.71 -5.92
C LYS A 250 -12.76 9.00 -6.53
N ALA A 251 -12.82 10.07 -5.74
CA ALA A 251 -13.32 11.36 -6.19
C ALA A 251 -12.54 11.90 -7.41
N LEU A 252 -11.22 11.72 -7.45
CA LEU A 252 -10.39 12.12 -8.58
C LEU A 252 -10.75 11.33 -9.84
N VAL A 253 -10.75 10.00 -9.76
CA VAL A 253 -10.95 9.15 -10.95
C VAL A 253 -12.38 9.25 -11.47
N GLU A 254 -13.39 9.26 -10.59
CA GLU A 254 -14.80 9.39 -10.98
C GLU A 254 -15.13 10.75 -11.62
N ARG A 255 -14.43 11.82 -11.21
CA ARG A 255 -14.63 13.16 -11.76
C ARG A 255 -14.28 13.25 -13.24
N TYR A 256 -13.20 12.62 -13.65
CA TYR A 256 -12.69 12.72 -15.02
C TYR A 256 -13.07 11.52 -15.90
N GLY A 257 -13.40 10.38 -15.28
CA GLY A 257 -13.91 9.19 -15.98
C GLY A 257 -12.86 8.46 -16.82
N ALA A 258 -13.33 7.75 -17.84
CA ALA A 258 -12.48 6.97 -18.75
C ALA A 258 -11.67 7.84 -19.70
N HIS A 259 -10.62 7.24 -20.28
CA HIS A 259 -9.76 7.86 -21.29
C HIS A 259 -9.01 9.11 -20.80
N THR A 260 -8.68 9.13 -19.50
CA THR A 260 -7.93 10.21 -18.84
C THR A 260 -6.51 9.78 -18.55
N LEU A 261 -5.55 10.66 -18.81
CA LEU A 261 -4.17 10.53 -18.34
C LEU A 261 -3.97 11.37 -17.08
N PHE A 262 -3.82 10.73 -15.94
CA PHE A 262 -3.45 11.39 -14.69
C PHE A 262 -1.92 11.47 -14.58
N VAL A 263 -1.40 12.68 -14.47
CA VAL A 263 0.04 12.96 -14.36
C VAL A 263 0.37 13.33 -12.92
N LEU A 264 1.14 12.50 -12.24
CA LEU A 264 1.51 12.63 -10.83
C LEU A 264 3.01 12.93 -10.69
N GLU A 265 3.41 13.55 -9.58
CA GLU A 265 4.82 13.59 -9.20
C GLU A 265 5.30 12.23 -8.69
N ASP A 266 6.51 11.82 -9.09
CA ASP A 266 7.16 10.68 -8.49
C ASP A 266 7.77 11.06 -7.13
N LEU A 267 7.01 10.80 -6.09
CA LEU A 267 7.41 11.04 -4.71
C LEU A 267 8.10 9.82 -4.06
N THR A 268 8.59 8.87 -4.85
CA THR A 268 9.46 7.78 -4.36
C THR A 268 10.77 8.40 -3.87
N GLY A 269 11.18 8.06 -2.63
CA GLY A 269 12.40 8.66 -2.03
C GLY A 269 12.20 9.94 -1.22
N VAL A 270 11.01 10.56 -1.21
CA VAL A 270 10.72 11.75 -0.36
C VAL A 270 11.05 11.49 1.12
N ARG A 271 10.97 10.26 1.60
CA ARG A 271 11.39 9.91 2.97
C ARG A 271 12.86 10.22 3.23
N GLY A 272 13.77 9.90 2.32
CA GLY A 272 15.19 10.24 2.42
C GLY A 272 15.44 11.74 2.37
N ALA A 273 14.76 12.44 1.47
CA ALA A 273 14.86 13.90 1.36
C ALA A 273 14.37 14.65 2.62
N THR A 274 13.47 14.03 3.41
CA THR A 274 12.95 14.63 4.66
C THR A 274 13.93 14.57 5.83
N GLU A 275 15.07 13.92 5.71
CA GLU A 275 16.12 13.98 6.74
C GLU A 275 16.64 15.40 6.93
N LYS A 276 16.61 16.23 5.87
CA LYS A 276 16.95 17.65 5.88
C LYS A 276 15.84 18.53 6.48
N VAL A 277 14.63 18.01 6.68
CA VAL A 277 13.51 18.77 7.25
C VAL A 277 13.58 18.78 8.77
N ARG A 278 13.32 19.95 9.39
CA ARG A 278 13.27 20.10 10.86
C ARG A 278 12.38 19.03 11.49
N LYS A 279 12.85 18.36 12.56
CA LYS A 279 12.11 17.25 13.26
C LYS A 279 10.64 17.57 13.56
N ARG A 280 10.32 18.84 13.85
CA ARG A 280 8.97 19.32 14.14
C ARG A 280 8.01 19.08 12.97
N ASN A 281 8.44 19.33 11.74
CA ASN A 281 7.62 19.25 10.52
C ASN A 281 7.73 17.89 9.83
N ARG A 282 8.80 17.13 10.12
CA ARG A 282 9.09 15.83 9.49
C ARG A 282 7.92 14.85 9.57
N TYR A 283 7.20 14.82 10.70
CA TYR A 283 6.06 13.91 10.88
C TYR A 283 4.95 14.13 9.85
N GLU A 284 4.67 15.38 9.48
CA GLU A 284 3.62 15.71 8.51
C GLU A 284 3.98 15.23 7.10
N PHE A 285 5.24 15.38 6.71
CA PHE A 285 5.72 14.98 5.38
C PHE A 285 6.02 13.47 5.27
N VAL A 286 6.72 12.88 6.24
CA VAL A 286 7.12 11.47 6.21
C VAL A 286 5.95 10.52 6.40
N SER A 287 4.99 10.92 7.19
CA SER A 287 3.88 10.05 7.57
C SER A 287 2.70 10.11 6.59
N TRP A 288 2.74 11.01 5.60
CA TRP A 288 1.74 11.03 4.55
C TRP A 288 1.90 9.80 3.66
N ALA A 289 0.81 9.13 3.38
CA ALA A 289 0.83 7.92 2.59
C ALA A 289 0.70 8.24 1.07
N TYR A 290 1.60 9.11 0.53
CA TYR A 290 1.63 9.46 -0.90
C TYR A 290 1.70 8.22 -1.80
N TYR A 291 2.58 7.30 -1.46
CA TYR A 291 2.72 6.05 -2.19
C TYR A 291 1.41 5.25 -2.21
N GLN A 292 0.71 5.16 -1.07
CA GLN A 292 -0.59 4.49 -0.99
C GLN A 292 -1.65 5.22 -1.83
N LEU A 293 -1.68 6.57 -1.78
CA LEU A 293 -2.61 7.37 -2.58
C LEU A 293 -2.36 7.15 -4.07
N ARG A 294 -1.09 7.21 -4.50
CA ARG A 294 -0.70 6.93 -5.88
C ARG A 294 -1.15 5.54 -6.33
N GLN A 295 -0.84 4.48 -5.58
CA GLN A 295 -1.30 3.13 -5.89
C GLN A 295 -2.83 3.04 -6.02
N MET A 296 -3.57 3.76 -5.16
CA MET A 296 -5.02 3.79 -5.22
C MET A 296 -5.56 4.53 -6.45
N ILE A 297 -4.88 5.58 -6.91
CA ILE A 297 -5.20 6.25 -8.17
C ILE A 297 -4.88 5.32 -9.34
N GLU A 298 -3.70 4.70 -9.37
CA GLU A 298 -3.24 3.81 -10.43
C GLU A 298 -4.24 2.66 -10.70
N TYR A 299 -4.61 1.87 -9.67
CA TYR A 299 -5.51 0.75 -9.90
C TYR A 299 -6.94 1.18 -10.24
N LYS A 300 -7.42 2.32 -9.70
CA LYS A 300 -8.77 2.82 -10.02
C LYS A 300 -8.82 3.41 -11.42
N ALA A 301 -7.81 4.17 -11.82
CA ALA A 301 -7.68 4.69 -13.17
C ALA A 301 -7.65 3.53 -14.19
N ALA A 302 -6.83 2.51 -13.95
CA ALA A 302 -6.75 1.35 -14.80
C ALA A 302 -8.09 0.61 -14.93
N LYS A 303 -8.83 0.41 -13.82
CA LYS A 303 -10.19 -0.13 -13.85
C LYS A 303 -11.17 0.74 -14.62
N GLY A 304 -10.98 2.05 -14.63
CA GLY A 304 -11.79 3.04 -15.35
C GLY A 304 -11.28 3.34 -16.76
N GLN A 305 -10.47 2.47 -17.38
CA GLN A 305 -9.93 2.67 -18.73
C GLN A 305 -9.17 4.01 -18.87
N SER A 306 -8.36 4.34 -17.86
CA SER A 306 -7.52 5.54 -17.80
C SER A 306 -6.08 5.16 -17.44
N LYS A 307 -5.15 6.05 -17.69
CA LYS A 307 -3.73 5.84 -17.43
C LYS A 307 -3.20 6.76 -16.33
N VAL A 308 -2.13 6.34 -15.68
CA VAL A 308 -1.37 7.16 -14.74
C VAL A 308 0.09 7.21 -15.15
N MET A 309 0.65 8.40 -15.16
CA MET A 309 2.07 8.63 -15.39
C MET A 309 2.68 9.35 -14.19
N ALA A 310 3.84 8.87 -13.74
CA ALA A 310 4.62 9.55 -12.72
C ALA A 310 5.83 10.22 -13.35
N VAL A 311 6.03 11.50 -13.01
CA VAL A 311 7.12 12.32 -13.55
C VAL A 311 8.02 12.83 -12.45
N ASP A 312 9.27 13.15 -12.81
CA ASP A 312 10.22 13.77 -11.92
C ASP A 312 9.66 15.09 -11.34
N PRO A 313 9.64 15.26 -10.00
CA PRO A 313 9.12 16.44 -9.31
C PRO A 313 10.00 17.68 -9.46
N HIS A 314 11.19 17.58 -10.05
CA HIS A 314 12.10 18.73 -10.17
C HIS A 314 11.45 19.88 -10.94
N TYR A 315 11.47 21.04 -10.32
CA TYR A 315 11.00 22.34 -10.85
C TYR A 315 9.50 22.45 -11.16
N THR A 316 8.68 21.42 -10.91
CA THR A 316 7.22 21.47 -11.16
C THR A 316 6.54 22.65 -10.48
N SER A 317 6.99 23.08 -9.30
CA SER A 317 6.45 24.21 -8.56
C SER A 317 7.21 25.54 -8.76
N GLN A 318 8.28 25.57 -9.57
CA GLN A 318 9.15 26.74 -9.77
C GLN A 318 9.15 27.25 -11.21
N ALA A 319 8.85 26.39 -12.17
CA ALA A 319 8.77 26.74 -13.58
C ALA A 319 7.52 27.56 -13.88
N CYS A 320 7.65 28.63 -14.65
CA CYS A 320 6.50 29.38 -15.12
C CYS A 320 5.79 28.63 -16.25
N PRO A 321 4.47 28.36 -16.13
CA PRO A 321 3.74 27.64 -17.16
C PRO A 321 3.56 28.47 -18.45
N LYS A 322 3.74 29.80 -18.40
CA LYS A 322 3.63 30.69 -19.57
C LYS A 322 4.91 30.82 -20.37
N CYS A 323 6.04 31.11 -19.70
CA CYS A 323 7.31 31.44 -20.39
C CYS A 323 8.42 30.42 -20.12
N GLY A 324 8.20 29.37 -19.30
CA GLY A 324 9.19 28.36 -18.99
C GLY A 324 10.28 28.82 -18.00
N HIS A 325 10.39 30.10 -17.66
CA HIS A 325 11.41 30.60 -16.74
C HIS A 325 11.33 29.87 -15.39
N THR A 326 12.44 29.29 -14.97
CA THR A 326 12.53 28.49 -13.76
C THR A 326 13.44 29.15 -12.74
N GLU A 327 12.87 29.61 -11.65
CA GLU A 327 13.60 30.23 -10.56
C GLU A 327 12.91 29.96 -9.23
N LYS A 328 13.71 29.72 -8.17
CA LYS A 328 13.21 29.55 -6.81
C LYS A 328 12.44 30.76 -6.28
N GLY A 329 12.84 31.95 -6.70
CA GLY A 329 12.22 33.23 -6.35
C GLY A 329 10.81 33.42 -6.92
N ASN A 330 10.42 32.65 -7.92
CA ASN A 330 9.05 32.68 -8.47
C ASN A 330 7.97 32.23 -7.45
N ARG A 331 8.35 31.45 -6.44
CA ARG A 331 7.41 30.87 -5.46
C ARG A 331 7.57 31.49 -4.07
N ASN A 332 6.49 32.05 -3.54
CA ASN A 332 6.38 32.46 -2.15
C ASN A 332 5.49 31.46 -1.38
N LYS A 333 6.14 30.50 -0.70
CA LYS A 333 5.45 29.45 0.06
C LYS A 333 4.66 29.96 1.27
N GLN A 334 5.05 31.10 1.84
CA GLN A 334 4.40 31.65 3.03
C GLN A 334 3.01 32.23 2.68
N HIS A 335 2.90 32.84 1.49
CA HIS A 335 1.66 33.46 1.03
C HIS A 335 0.91 32.66 -0.04
N HIS A 336 1.38 31.45 -0.36
CA HIS A 336 0.80 30.61 -1.42
C HIS A 336 0.68 31.34 -2.76
N ARG A 337 1.70 32.14 -3.11
CA ARG A 337 1.74 32.94 -4.34
C ARG A 337 2.89 32.51 -5.24
N PHE A 338 2.60 32.45 -6.51
CA PHE A 338 3.57 32.37 -7.59
C PHE A 338 3.56 33.66 -8.38
N GLU A 339 4.75 34.21 -8.65
CA GLU A 339 4.95 35.35 -9.52
C GLU A 339 6.23 35.15 -10.31
N CYS A 340 6.12 35.01 -11.62
CA CYS A 340 7.26 34.81 -12.50
C CYS A 340 8.14 36.06 -12.55
N LYS A 341 9.41 35.90 -12.27
CA LYS A 341 10.39 37.02 -12.30
C LYS A 341 10.67 37.53 -13.71
N ASN A 342 10.38 36.72 -14.76
CA ASN A 342 10.58 37.10 -16.14
C ASN A 342 9.33 37.76 -16.77
N CYS A 343 8.18 37.05 -16.76
CA CYS A 343 6.97 37.49 -17.47
C CYS A 343 5.87 38.04 -16.55
N HIS A 344 6.13 38.15 -15.25
CA HIS A 344 5.22 38.64 -14.21
C HIS A 344 3.86 37.91 -14.12
N TYR A 345 3.76 36.68 -14.67
CA TYR A 345 2.58 35.85 -14.52
C TYR A 345 2.35 35.51 -13.04
N ARG A 346 1.14 35.75 -12.55
CA ARG A 346 0.75 35.51 -11.16
C ARG A 346 -0.30 34.40 -11.05
N SER A 347 -0.14 33.53 -10.06
CA SER A 347 -1.10 32.46 -9.75
C SER A 347 -0.94 31.98 -8.31
N ASN A 348 -1.81 31.06 -7.88
CA ASN A 348 -1.59 30.25 -6.67
C ASN A 348 -0.46 29.25 -6.93
N ASP A 349 0.46 29.08 -5.97
CA ASP A 349 1.66 28.25 -6.12
C ASP A 349 1.34 26.74 -6.25
N ASP A 350 0.29 26.27 -5.59
CA ASP A 350 -0.15 24.86 -5.69
C ASP A 350 -0.82 24.59 -7.05
N ARG A 351 -1.50 25.59 -7.66
CA ARG A 351 -2.03 25.48 -9.02
C ARG A 351 -0.94 25.32 -10.06
N ILE A 352 0.20 25.99 -9.87
CA ILE A 352 1.35 25.93 -10.79
C ILE A 352 1.88 24.49 -10.89
N GLY A 353 1.94 23.75 -9.76
CA GLY A 353 2.31 22.34 -9.77
C GLY A 353 1.44 21.52 -10.70
N GLY A 354 0.12 21.62 -10.55
CA GLY A 354 -0.85 20.95 -11.45
C GLY A 354 -0.70 21.35 -12.91
N MET A 355 -0.52 22.65 -13.21
CA MET A 355 -0.32 23.14 -14.59
C MET A 355 0.94 22.58 -15.25
N ASN A 356 2.05 22.54 -14.53
CA ASN A 356 3.31 21.99 -15.06
C ASN A 356 3.26 20.48 -15.23
N LEU A 357 2.57 19.75 -14.35
CA LEU A 357 2.32 18.32 -14.52
C LEU A 357 1.45 18.04 -15.75
N HIS A 358 0.39 18.83 -15.93
CA HIS A 358 -0.47 18.73 -17.12
C HIS A 358 0.34 18.96 -18.40
N ARG A 359 1.21 20.00 -18.46
CA ARG A 359 2.09 20.26 -19.60
C ARG A 359 3.01 19.09 -19.90
N LYS A 360 3.68 18.53 -18.88
CA LYS A 360 4.50 17.31 -19.03
C LYS A 360 3.70 16.13 -19.60
N GLY A 361 2.43 16.01 -19.24
CA GLY A 361 1.52 15.01 -19.79
C GLY A 361 1.25 15.22 -21.27
N ILE A 362 1.04 16.45 -21.73
CA ILE A 362 0.89 16.78 -23.15
C ILE A 362 2.15 16.43 -23.91
N GLU A 363 3.32 16.88 -23.44
CA GLU A 363 4.61 16.62 -24.05
C GLU A 363 4.85 15.10 -24.23
N TYR A 364 4.53 14.32 -23.21
CA TYR A 364 4.66 12.86 -23.24
C TYR A 364 3.68 12.21 -24.23
N LEU A 365 2.39 12.61 -24.19
CA LEU A 365 1.37 12.02 -25.06
C LEU A 365 1.69 12.26 -26.53
N VAL A 366 2.12 13.49 -26.87
CA VAL A 366 2.58 13.82 -28.24
C VAL A 366 3.75 12.93 -28.64
N ALA A 367 4.77 12.79 -27.79
CA ALA A 367 5.93 11.96 -28.09
C ALA A 367 5.57 10.49 -28.34
N VAL A 368 4.66 9.91 -27.55
CA VAL A 368 4.25 8.50 -27.70
C VAL A 368 3.37 8.29 -28.94
N THR A 369 2.48 9.23 -29.26
CA THR A 369 1.58 9.11 -30.43
C THR A 369 2.26 9.42 -31.76
N THR A 370 3.36 10.19 -31.76
CA THR A 370 4.15 10.46 -32.99
C THR A 370 5.22 9.40 -33.25
N SER A 371 5.54 8.55 -32.27
CA SER A 371 6.53 7.48 -32.39
C SER A 371 5.91 6.10 -32.69
N ALA A 372 4.60 6.00 -32.68
CA ALA A 372 3.82 4.80 -33.01
C ALA A 372 3.31 4.85 -34.45
#